data_ddc62f7407d879dba670d28e8ce2551e
#
_entry.id   ddc62f7407d879dba670d28e8ce2551e
#
_cell.length_a   1.000
_cell.length_b   1.000
_cell.length_c   1.000
_cell.angle_alpha   90.00
_cell.angle_beta   90.00
_cell.angle_gamma   90.00
#
_symmetry.space_group_name_H-M   'P 1'
#
loop_
_entity.id
_entity.type
_entity.pdbx_description
1 polymer ?
#
loop_
_entity_poly.entity_id
_entity_poly.type
_entity_poly.pdbx_seq_one_letter_code
_entity_poly.pdbx_strand_id
1 'polypeptide(L)'
;EGEGNIMAGAMVIEPTDGNTGIALAFVCAVRGYQMLLTMPDSMSVERRKVLKGLGAKLVLTPAAEGMKGAIKKATEIAENETGAFIPQQFENPANPEVHRRTTAEEIWRDTDGKVDILISGVGTGGTITGVAEVIKSRKPSFKAIAVEPTQSPVLTQTLAGQEVKPGPHKIQGIGAGFVPKVLNLKVVDEVVTVDQAEAIEWARRAADREGLFVGISSGAALRAADIVASRPENKDKVIVVIIPSFGERYLSSVLFADLAV
;
A
#
# COMPACT_ATOMS: atom_id res chain seq x y z
N GLU A 1 22.11 5.78 1.95
CA GLU A 1 23.40 5.87 2.67
C GLU A 1 24.47 5.02 1.97
N GLY A 2 24.24 3.74 1.78
CA GLY A 2 25.25 2.82 1.22
C GLY A 2 25.69 3.17 -0.21
N GLU A 3 24.90 3.90 -0.95
CA GLU A 3 25.18 4.36 -2.32
C GLU A 3 25.61 5.83 -2.38
N GLY A 4 25.78 6.50 -1.23
CA GLY A 4 26.18 7.91 -1.17
C GLY A 4 25.09 8.93 -1.54
N ASN A 5 23.85 8.50 -1.76
CA ASN A 5 22.76 9.37 -2.21
C ASN A 5 22.19 10.28 -1.12
N ILE A 6 22.48 10.01 0.14
CA ILE A 6 22.01 10.80 1.31
C ILE A 6 23.17 11.09 2.23
N MET A 7 23.34 12.38 2.58
CA MET A 7 24.32 12.85 3.56
C MET A 7 23.66 13.03 4.93
N ALA A 8 24.47 13.00 6.01
CA ALA A 8 23.97 13.25 7.34
C ALA A 8 23.24 14.61 7.44
N GLY A 9 22.07 14.62 8.04
CA GLY A 9 21.23 15.81 8.18
C GLY A 9 20.44 16.21 6.92
N ALA A 10 20.53 15.44 5.82
CA ALA A 10 19.79 15.72 4.60
C ALA A 10 18.28 15.74 4.84
N MET A 11 17.57 16.49 4.00
CA MET A 11 16.11 16.48 3.99
C MET A 11 15.61 15.35 3.07
N VAL A 12 14.82 14.45 3.65
CA VAL A 12 14.08 13.42 2.92
C VAL A 12 12.66 13.91 2.67
N ILE A 13 12.23 13.91 1.44
CA ILE A 13 10.87 14.36 1.04
C ILE A 13 10.16 13.19 0.39
N GLU A 14 8.95 12.83 0.84
CA GLU A 14 8.19 11.75 0.22
C GLU A 14 6.70 12.09 0.10
N PRO A 15 6.10 11.90 -1.08
CA PRO A 15 4.66 11.93 -1.23
C PRO A 15 4.08 10.61 -0.69
N THR A 16 3.14 10.70 0.25
CA THR A 16 2.58 9.50 0.88
C THR A 16 1.13 9.70 1.31
N ASP A 17 0.36 8.64 1.25
CA ASP A 17 -0.97 8.55 1.85
C ASP A 17 -0.98 7.65 3.10
N GLY A 18 0.20 7.08 3.49
CA GLY A 18 0.12 6.11 4.54
C GLY A 18 1.39 5.57 5.18
N ASN A 19 1.51 4.26 5.10
CA ASN A 19 2.47 3.46 5.87
C ASN A 19 3.93 3.79 5.52
N THR A 20 4.24 4.05 4.26
CA THR A 20 5.59 4.46 3.82
C THR A 20 6.05 5.72 4.53
N GLY A 21 5.17 6.73 4.67
CA GLY A 21 5.48 7.95 5.41
C GLY A 21 5.83 7.69 6.87
N ILE A 22 5.09 6.80 7.55
CA ILE A 22 5.38 6.42 8.93
C ILE A 22 6.72 5.70 9.04
N ALA A 23 7.00 4.75 8.15
CA ALA A 23 8.27 4.02 8.13
C ALA A 23 9.46 4.96 7.87
N LEU A 24 9.35 5.86 6.88
CA LEU A 24 10.39 6.84 6.59
C LEU A 24 10.59 7.83 7.74
N ALA A 25 9.52 8.33 8.36
CA ALA A 25 9.61 9.21 9.50
C ALA A 25 10.34 8.53 10.69
N PHE A 26 10.01 7.26 10.96
CA PHE A 26 10.69 6.44 11.94
C PHE A 26 12.20 6.32 11.64
N VAL A 27 12.56 5.93 10.42
CA VAL A 27 13.97 5.79 10.03
C VAL A 27 14.70 7.12 10.06
N CYS A 28 14.09 8.20 9.58
CA CYS A 28 14.68 9.54 9.61
C CYS A 28 14.94 10.01 11.05
N ALA A 29 14.01 9.77 11.98
CA ALA A 29 14.18 10.11 13.39
C ALA A 29 15.39 9.36 14.00
N VAL A 30 15.53 8.06 13.72
CA VAL A 30 16.66 7.25 14.23
C VAL A 30 18.00 7.66 13.60
N ARG A 31 18.01 8.07 12.34
CA ARG A 31 19.21 8.41 11.57
C ARG A 31 19.59 9.88 11.59
N GLY A 32 18.75 10.74 12.21
CA GLY A 32 18.99 12.19 12.28
C GLY A 32 18.76 12.92 10.96
N TYR A 33 17.92 12.38 10.05
CA TYR A 33 17.48 13.07 8.84
C TYR A 33 16.29 13.96 9.13
N GLN A 34 16.18 15.05 8.39
CA GLN A 34 14.94 15.83 8.37
C GLN A 34 13.92 15.13 7.48
N MET A 35 12.68 15.00 7.95
CA MET A 35 11.60 14.39 7.16
C MET A 35 10.51 15.40 6.82
N LEU A 36 10.19 15.53 5.54
CA LEU A 36 9.04 16.29 5.05
C LEU A 36 8.14 15.36 4.22
N LEU A 37 6.87 15.34 4.56
CA LEU A 37 5.87 14.53 3.86
C LEU A 37 4.81 15.40 3.23
N THR A 38 4.48 15.12 1.99
CA THR A 38 3.31 15.69 1.32
C THR A 38 2.20 14.65 1.27
N MET A 39 0.97 15.03 1.60
CA MET A 39 -0.16 14.10 1.62
C MET A 39 -1.50 14.80 1.42
N PRO A 40 -2.51 14.11 0.83
CA PRO A 40 -3.86 14.63 0.77
C PRO A 40 -4.44 14.93 2.16
N ASP A 41 -5.19 16.00 2.28
CA ASP A 41 -5.82 16.43 3.55
C ASP A 41 -6.98 15.52 4.01
N SER A 42 -7.37 14.55 3.19
CA SER A 42 -8.31 13.49 3.55
C SER A 42 -7.73 12.39 4.45
N MET A 43 -6.41 12.38 4.67
CA MET A 43 -5.77 11.39 5.52
C MET A 43 -6.14 11.55 7.01
N SER A 44 -6.26 10.43 7.72
CA SER A 44 -6.71 10.39 9.13
C SER A 44 -5.86 11.27 10.05
N VAL A 45 -6.51 11.83 11.07
CA VAL A 45 -5.85 12.69 12.08
C VAL A 45 -4.81 11.90 12.87
N GLU A 46 -5.09 10.63 13.18
CA GLU A 46 -4.17 9.73 13.89
C GLU A 46 -2.85 9.59 13.12
N ARG A 47 -2.94 9.34 11.82
CA ARG A 47 -1.74 9.23 10.95
C ARG A 47 -0.91 10.50 10.98
N ARG A 48 -1.56 11.68 10.86
CA ARG A 48 -0.86 12.97 10.95
C ARG A 48 -0.21 13.18 12.31
N LYS A 49 -0.86 12.76 13.42
CA LYS A 49 -0.29 12.84 14.78
C LYS A 49 0.92 11.93 14.94
N VAL A 50 0.86 10.68 14.45
CA VAL A 50 2.00 9.75 14.47
C VAL A 50 3.20 10.33 13.73
N LEU A 51 2.99 10.85 12.53
CA LEU A 51 4.05 11.45 11.72
C LEU A 51 4.69 12.65 12.40
N LYS A 52 3.88 13.57 12.95
CA LYS A 52 4.37 14.72 13.74
C LYS A 52 5.09 14.27 15.02
N GLY A 53 4.59 13.24 15.70
CA GLY A 53 5.23 12.66 16.88
C GLY A 53 6.61 12.06 16.59
N LEU A 54 6.83 11.58 15.36
CA LEU A 54 8.13 11.12 14.85
C LEU A 54 9.02 12.28 14.32
N GLY A 55 8.58 13.54 14.45
CA GLY A 55 9.34 14.72 14.05
C GLY A 55 9.20 15.12 12.57
N ALA A 56 8.32 14.46 11.79
CA ALA A 56 8.14 14.81 10.40
C ALA A 56 7.36 16.13 10.21
N LYS A 57 7.81 16.94 9.26
CA LYS A 57 7.06 18.10 8.74
C LYS A 57 6.01 17.61 7.75
N LEU A 58 4.78 18.15 7.83
CA LEU A 58 3.68 17.78 6.94
C LEU A 58 3.23 18.97 6.10
N VAL A 59 3.10 18.73 4.79
CA VAL A 59 2.47 19.63 3.84
C VAL A 59 1.23 18.93 3.28
N LEU A 60 0.06 19.47 3.58
CA LEU A 60 -1.21 18.93 3.12
C LEU A 60 -1.53 19.49 1.73
N THR A 61 -2.04 18.62 0.86
CA THR A 61 -2.52 18.95 -0.49
C THR A 61 -4.03 18.71 -0.58
N PRO A 62 -4.73 19.37 -1.53
CA PRO A 62 -6.17 19.18 -1.69
C PRO A 62 -6.53 17.70 -1.94
N ALA A 63 -7.52 17.16 -1.21
CA ALA A 63 -7.99 15.78 -1.38
C ALA A 63 -8.41 15.46 -2.82
N ALA A 64 -8.98 16.43 -3.52
CA ALA A 64 -9.42 16.28 -4.92
C ALA A 64 -8.28 15.96 -5.89
N GLU A 65 -7.04 16.34 -5.57
CA GLU A 65 -5.86 16.05 -6.38
C GLU A 65 -5.25 14.67 -6.09
N GLY A 66 -5.67 14.02 -5.02
CA GLY A 66 -5.19 12.70 -4.60
C GLY A 66 -3.67 12.61 -4.51
N MET A 67 -3.12 11.42 -4.79
CA MET A 67 -1.67 11.21 -4.77
C MET A 67 -0.91 12.00 -5.84
N LYS A 68 -1.54 12.31 -6.97
CA LYS A 68 -0.90 13.14 -8.01
C LYS A 68 -0.55 14.54 -7.50
N GLY A 69 -1.46 15.16 -6.73
CA GLY A 69 -1.21 16.45 -6.07
C GLY A 69 -0.09 16.37 -5.04
N ALA A 70 -0.05 15.31 -4.23
CA ALA A 70 1.02 15.11 -3.25
C ALA A 70 2.38 14.93 -3.94
N ILE A 71 2.46 14.14 -5.01
CA ILE A 71 3.69 13.93 -5.80
C ILE A 71 4.17 15.25 -6.39
N LYS A 72 3.29 16.00 -7.04
CA LYS A 72 3.62 17.32 -7.60
C LYS A 72 4.20 18.24 -6.53
N LYS A 73 3.56 18.31 -5.36
CA LYS A 73 4.02 19.17 -4.26
C LYS A 73 5.36 18.75 -3.68
N ALA A 74 5.61 17.43 -3.57
CA ALA A 74 6.92 16.92 -3.13
C ALA A 74 8.03 17.33 -4.10
N THR A 75 7.78 17.21 -5.41
CA THR A 75 8.74 17.61 -6.46
C THR A 75 9.04 19.11 -6.41
N GLU A 76 8.00 19.95 -6.34
CA GLU A 76 8.16 21.40 -6.21
C GLU A 76 9.03 21.79 -5.00
N ILE A 77 8.85 21.14 -3.87
CA ILE A 77 9.63 21.43 -2.67
C ILE A 77 11.07 20.96 -2.85
N ALA A 78 11.29 19.78 -3.40
CA ALA A 78 12.62 19.22 -3.60
C ALA A 78 13.47 20.02 -4.58
N GLU A 79 12.86 20.59 -5.62
CA GLU A 79 13.53 21.49 -6.58
C GLU A 79 14.07 22.77 -5.93
N ASN A 80 13.47 23.21 -4.81
CA ASN A 80 13.86 24.41 -4.09
C ASN A 80 14.74 24.13 -2.83
N GLU A 81 14.98 22.85 -2.50
CA GLU A 81 15.74 22.45 -1.33
C GLU A 81 17.05 21.76 -1.73
N THR A 82 18.16 22.46 -1.58
CA THR A 82 19.49 21.91 -1.92
C THR A 82 19.83 20.65 -1.10
N GLY A 83 20.15 19.57 -1.78
CA GLY A 83 20.50 18.30 -1.15
C GLY A 83 19.30 17.50 -0.62
N ALA A 84 18.08 17.88 -0.99
CA ALA A 84 16.90 17.07 -0.71
C ALA A 84 16.92 15.74 -1.49
N PHE A 85 16.41 14.69 -0.86
CA PHE A 85 16.29 13.37 -1.45
C PHE A 85 14.84 12.90 -1.44
N ILE A 86 14.33 12.47 -2.60
CA ILE A 86 13.00 11.87 -2.72
C ILE A 86 13.19 10.35 -2.90
N PRO A 87 12.80 9.50 -1.93
CA PRO A 87 12.83 8.04 -2.06
C PRO A 87 12.01 7.52 -3.22
N GLN A 88 10.89 8.16 -3.55
CA GLN A 88 10.03 7.89 -4.71
C GLN A 88 9.48 6.46 -4.71
N GLN A 89 8.63 6.14 -3.74
CA GLN A 89 8.09 4.81 -3.53
C GLN A 89 7.42 4.16 -4.76
N PHE A 90 6.89 4.98 -5.68
CA PHE A 90 6.21 4.49 -6.88
C PHE A 90 7.15 4.12 -8.03
N GLU A 91 8.43 4.52 -7.95
CA GLU A 91 9.42 4.34 -9.01
C GLU A 91 10.70 3.64 -8.54
N ASN A 92 10.99 3.66 -7.25
CA ASN A 92 12.23 3.14 -6.69
C ASN A 92 12.27 1.60 -6.69
N PRO A 93 13.23 0.98 -7.40
CA PRO A 93 13.35 -0.47 -7.46
C PRO A 93 13.67 -1.11 -6.10
N ALA A 94 14.17 -0.36 -5.12
CA ALA A 94 14.37 -0.85 -3.77
C ALA A 94 13.06 -1.29 -3.09
N ASN A 95 11.93 -0.74 -3.51
CA ASN A 95 10.60 -1.12 -2.99
C ASN A 95 10.27 -2.60 -3.30
N PRO A 96 10.15 -3.07 -4.55
CA PRO A 96 9.95 -4.50 -4.80
C PRO A 96 11.15 -5.35 -4.37
N GLU A 97 12.38 -4.81 -4.38
CA GLU A 97 13.56 -5.55 -3.99
C GLU A 97 13.54 -5.99 -2.52
N VAL A 98 13.11 -5.13 -1.60
CA VAL A 98 12.97 -5.53 -0.19
C VAL A 98 11.98 -6.68 -0.03
N HIS A 99 10.89 -6.68 -0.80
CA HIS A 99 9.89 -7.76 -0.77
C HIS A 99 10.40 -9.06 -1.39
N ARG A 100 11.30 -9.00 -2.39
CA ARG A 100 11.99 -10.20 -2.91
C ARG A 100 12.86 -10.84 -1.84
N ARG A 101 13.61 -10.02 -1.08
CA ARG A 101 14.60 -10.48 -0.11
C ARG A 101 14.03 -10.83 1.25
N THR A 102 12.86 -10.32 1.60
CA THR A 102 12.26 -10.52 2.94
C THR A 102 10.87 -11.14 2.84
N THR A 103 9.86 -10.41 2.42
CA THR A 103 8.45 -10.84 2.45
C THR A 103 8.23 -12.16 1.68
N ALA A 104 8.84 -12.31 0.52
CA ALA A 104 8.73 -13.56 -0.26
C ALA A 104 9.34 -14.75 0.47
N GLU A 105 10.49 -14.56 1.11
CA GLU A 105 11.17 -15.59 1.87
C GLU A 105 10.40 -15.97 3.15
N GLU A 106 9.84 -14.98 3.82
CA GLU A 106 8.98 -15.16 4.99
C GLU A 106 7.74 -15.99 4.63
N ILE A 107 7.02 -15.58 3.58
CA ILE A 107 5.85 -16.33 3.10
C ILE A 107 6.22 -17.76 2.71
N TRP A 108 7.30 -17.93 1.96
CA TRP A 108 7.77 -19.25 1.53
C TRP A 108 8.08 -20.16 2.71
N ARG A 109 8.87 -19.67 3.66
CA ARG A 109 9.24 -20.39 4.88
C ARG A 109 8.02 -20.72 5.74
N ASP A 110 7.17 -19.75 6.02
CA ASP A 110 6.07 -19.89 6.97
C ASP A 110 4.92 -20.75 6.42
N THR A 111 4.91 -21.00 5.10
CA THR A 111 3.99 -21.93 4.44
C THR A 111 4.64 -23.24 4.03
N ASP A 112 5.89 -23.52 4.41
CA ASP A 112 6.67 -24.69 3.93
C ASP A 112 6.64 -24.82 2.39
N GLY A 113 6.66 -23.68 1.67
CA GLY A 113 6.55 -23.63 0.20
C GLY A 113 5.17 -24.03 -0.36
N LYS A 114 4.16 -24.21 0.50
CA LYS A 114 2.82 -24.67 0.08
C LYS A 114 1.92 -23.55 -0.41
N VAL A 115 2.29 -22.27 -0.25
CA VAL A 115 1.47 -21.15 -0.72
C VAL A 115 1.08 -21.31 -2.18
N ASP A 116 -0.22 -21.24 -2.46
CA ASP A 116 -0.79 -21.35 -3.80
C ASP A 116 -1.20 -20.00 -4.38
N ILE A 117 -1.73 -19.12 -3.50
CA ILE A 117 -2.30 -17.84 -3.91
C ILE A 117 -1.84 -16.76 -2.95
N LEU A 118 -1.39 -15.62 -3.50
CA LEU A 118 -1.21 -14.37 -2.77
C LEU A 118 -2.32 -13.41 -3.14
N ILE A 119 -2.90 -12.76 -2.13
CA ILE A 119 -3.84 -11.64 -2.30
C ILE A 119 -3.24 -10.39 -1.69
N SER A 120 -3.07 -9.36 -2.48
CA SER A 120 -2.44 -8.11 -2.05
C SER A 120 -3.14 -6.89 -2.65
N GLY A 121 -3.53 -5.95 -1.80
CA GLY A 121 -3.95 -4.61 -2.22
C GLY A 121 -2.79 -3.87 -2.89
N VAL A 122 -3.09 -3.17 -3.98
CA VAL A 122 -2.06 -2.45 -4.74
C VAL A 122 -2.10 -0.95 -4.46
N GLY A 123 -1.14 -0.49 -3.66
CA GLY A 123 -0.76 0.92 -3.54
C GLY A 123 0.35 1.24 -4.54
N THR A 124 1.59 0.92 -4.19
CA THR A 124 2.75 0.99 -5.11
C THR A 124 2.91 -0.26 -5.96
N GLY A 125 2.41 -1.41 -5.50
CA GLY A 125 2.61 -2.69 -6.15
C GLY A 125 3.95 -3.37 -5.83
N GLY A 126 4.77 -2.79 -4.96
CA GLY A 126 6.06 -3.37 -4.60
C GLY A 126 5.95 -4.75 -3.96
N THR A 127 5.01 -4.93 -3.04
CA THR A 127 4.79 -6.21 -2.35
C THR A 127 4.43 -7.33 -3.32
N ILE A 128 3.36 -7.14 -4.11
CA ILE A 128 2.90 -8.17 -5.04
C ILE A 128 3.96 -8.48 -6.11
N THR A 129 4.67 -7.46 -6.61
CA THR A 129 5.76 -7.63 -7.57
C THR A 129 6.88 -8.46 -6.99
N GLY A 130 7.46 -8.04 -5.85
CA GLY A 130 8.60 -8.72 -5.26
C GLY A 130 8.29 -10.15 -4.84
N VAL A 131 7.14 -10.37 -4.20
CA VAL A 131 6.71 -11.71 -3.77
C VAL A 131 6.42 -12.62 -4.95
N ALA A 132 5.65 -12.13 -5.95
CA ALA A 132 5.26 -12.97 -7.07
C ALA A 132 6.44 -13.37 -7.96
N GLU A 133 7.39 -12.49 -8.20
CA GLU A 133 8.57 -12.80 -8.99
C GLU A 133 9.39 -13.94 -8.36
N VAL A 134 9.59 -13.90 -7.04
CA VAL A 134 10.35 -14.94 -6.32
C VAL A 134 9.56 -16.24 -6.24
N ILE A 135 8.30 -16.19 -5.79
CA ILE A 135 7.55 -17.43 -5.56
C ILE A 135 7.21 -18.13 -6.89
N LYS A 136 6.87 -17.40 -7.95
CA LYS A 136 6.63 -17.99 -9.27
C LYS A 136 7.86 -18.66 -9.86
N SER A 137 9.07 -18.16 -9.58
CA SER A 137 10.30 -18.84 -10.01
C SER A 137 10.52 -20.20 -9.35
N ARG A 138 9.98 -20.41 -8.14
CA ARG A 138 10.05 -21.66 -7.37
C ARG A 138 8.83 -22.55 -7.60
N LYS A 139 7.66 -21.95 -7.74
CA LYS A 139 6.36 -22.62 -7.91
C LYS A 139 5.58 -21.95 -9.05
N PRO A 140 5.76 -22.39 -10.30
CA PRO A 140 5.09 -21.76 -11.47
C PRO A 140 3.56 -21.78 -11.43
N SER A 141 2.96 -22.68 -10.63
CA SER A 141 1.50 -22.74 -10.41
C SER A 141 0.97 -21.69 -9.44
N PHE A 142 1.85 -20.98 -8.73
CA PHE A 142 1.46 -19.91 -7.80
C PHE A 142 0.71 -18.78 -8.53
N LYS A 143 -0.32 -18.25 -7.88
CA LYS A 143 -1.13 -17.14 -8.39
C LYS A 143 -0.97 -15.90 -7.54
N ALA A 144 -0.75 -14.76 -8.18
CA ALA A 144 -0.71 -13.45 -7.55
C ALA A 144 -1.95 -12.64 -7.95
N ILE A 145 -2.79 -12.32 -6.98
CA ILE A 145 -4.06 -11.61 -7.18
C ILE A 145 -3.94 -10.21 -6.59
N ALA A 146 -4.05 -9.21 -7.45
CA ALA A 146 -4.07 -7.82 -7.07
C ALA A 146 -5.47 -7.39 -6.62
N VAL A 147 -5.55 -6.49 -5.65
CA VAL A 147 -6.82 -5.91 -5.21
C VAL A 147 -6.79 -4.40 -5.42
N GLU A 148 -7.84 -3.88 -6.03
CA GLU A 148 -8.04 -2.45 -6.25
C GLU A 148 -9.49 -2.02 -5.95
N PRO A 149 -9.74 -0.71 -5.71
CA PRO A 149 -11.10 -0.20 -5.48
C PRO A 149 -11.94 -0.27 -6.76
N THR A 150 -13.21 -0.73 -6.65
CA THR A 150 -14.17 -0.70 -7.77
C THR A 150 -14.38 0.71 -8.31
N GLN A 151 -14.29 1.73 -7.46
CA GLN A 151 -14.42 3.14 -7.85
C GLN A 151 -13.22 3.67 -8.65
N SER A 152 -12.08 2.98 -8.61
CA SER A 152 -10.85 3.39 -9.30
C SER A 152 -10.13 2.17 -9.89
N PRO A 153 -10.74 1.47 -10.88
CA PRO A 153 -10.29 0.16 -11.38
C PRO A 153 -9.17 0.32 -12.42
N VAL A 154 -8.11 1.02 -12.05
CA VAL A 154 -7.00 1.41 -12.94
C VAL A 154 -6.25 0.22 -13.51
N LEU A 155 -5.99 -0.81 -12.69
CA LEU A 155 -5.27 -2.01 -13.11
C LEU A 155 -6.13 -2.86 -14.06
N THR A 156 -7.40 -3.04 -13.72
CA THR A 156 -8.38 -3.74 -14.56
C THR A 156 -8.49 -3.09 -15.93
N GLN A 157 -8.65 -1.76 -15.96
CA GLN A 157 -8.74 -0.99 -17.21
C GLN A 157 -7.45 -1.11 -18.03
N THR A 158 -6.29 -1.02 -17.39
CA THR A 158 -4.99 -1.13 -18.06
C THR A 158 -4.81 -2.52 -18.69
N LEU A 159 -5.12 -3.60 -17.96
CA LEU A 159 -5.02 -4.96 -18.47
C LEU A 159 -6.00 -5.25 -19.60
N ALA A 160 -7.15 -4.60 -19.59
CA ALA A 160 -8.15 -4.69 -20.66
C ALA A 160 -7.83 -3.76 -21.86
N GLY A 161 -6.75 -2.98 -21.83
CA GLY A 161 -6.43 -2.01 -22.88
C GLY A 161 -7.42 -0.85 -22.99
N GLN A 162 -8.15 -0.56 -21.92
CA GLN A 162 -9.14 0.52 -21.84
C GLN A 162 -8.50 1.83 -21.43
N GLU A 163 -9.21 2.93 -21.66
CA GLU A 163 -8.83 4.24 -21.13
C GLU A 163 -8.89 4.22 -19.59
N VAL A 164 -7.79 4.65 -18.95
CA VAL A 164 -7.70 4.68 -17.49
C VAL A 164 -8.49 5.86 -16.93
N LYS A 165 -9.50 5.56 -16.13
CA LYS A 165 -10.39 6.53 -15.47
C LYS A 165 -10.39 6.30 -13.96
N PRO A 166 -9.43 6.93 -13.23
CA PRO A 166 -9.42 6.85 -11.78
C PRO A 166 -10.62 7.60 -11.19
N GLY A 167 -11.13 7.11 -10.06
CA GLY A 167 -12.20 7.75 -9.33
C GLY A 167 -11.89 7.90 -7.84
N PRO A 168 -12.61 8.77 -7.12
CA PRO A 168 -12.44 8.93 -5.67
C PRO A 168 -12.98 7.70 -4.92
N HIS A 169 -12.23 7.29 -3.90
CA HIS A 169 -12.62 6.19 -3.01
C HIS A 169 -12.08 6.41 -1.60
N LYS A 170 -12.58 5.63 -0.63
CA LYS A 170 -12.22 5.73 0.79
C LYS A 170 -11.28 4.61 1.27
N ILE A 171 -10.82 3.72 0.38
CA ILE A 171 -9.89 2.65 0.74
C ILE A 171 -8.48 3.22 0.76
N GLN A 172 -8.08 3.75 1.92
CA GLN A 172 -6.74 4.37 2.08
C GLN A 172 -5.63 3.33 1.92
N GLY A 173 -4.55 3.70 1.21
CA GLY A 173 -3.34 2.89 1.04
C GLY A 173 -3.29 2.05 -0.24
N ILE A 174 -4.38 1.96 -0.99
CA ILE A 174 -4.43 1.31 -2.32
C ILE A 174 -5.13 2.21 -3.33
N GLY A 175 -5.05 1.88 -4.61
CA GLY A 175 -5.76 2.62 -5.66
C GLY A 175 -5.22 4.03 -5.88
N ALA A 176 -3.92 4.18 -6.17
CA ALA A 176 -3.25 5.48 -6.34
C ALA A 176 -3.76 6.33 -7.53
N GLY A 177 -4.63 5.78 -8.37
CA GLY A 177 -5.20 6.47 -9.54
C GLY A 177 -4.31 6.45 -10.79
N PHE A 178 -3.26 5.65 -10.76
CA PHE A 178 -2.35 5.39 -11.89
C PHE A 178 -1.65 4.03 -11.68
N VAL A 179 -1.02 3.50 -12.74
CA VAL A 179 -0.19 2.29 -12.65
C VAL A 179 1.21 2.68 -12.20
N PRO A 180 1.67 2.23 -11.01
CA PRO A 180 3.01 2.54 -10.52
C PRO A 180 4.11 1.92 -11.39
N LYS A 181 5.25 2.60 -11.54
CA LYS A 181 6.38 2.07 -12.33
C LYS A 181 7.03 0.83 -11.72
N VAL A 182 6.98 0.68 -10.40
CA VAL A 182 7.53 -0.51 -9.72
C VAL A 182 6.63 -1.73 -9.80
N LEU A 183 5.37 -1.56 -10.25
CA LEU A 183 4.43 -2.67 -10.41
C LEU A 183 4.74 -3.44 -11.70
N ASN A 184 5.10 -4.71 -11.57
CA ASN A 184 5.23 -5.63 -12.68
C ASN A 184 3.89 -6.31 -12.97
N LEU A 185 3.09 -5.76 -13.88
CA LEU A 185 1.80 -6.35 -14.27
C LEU A 185 1.92 -7.76 -14.87
N LYS A 186 3.08 -8.16 -15.39
CA LYS A 186 3.27 -9.49 -16.00
C LYS A 186 3.23 -10.63 -14.97
N VAL A 187 3.45 -10.33 -13.69
CA VAL A 187 3.38 -11.34 -12.63
C VAL A 187 2.02 -11.38 -11.94
N VAL A 188 1.11 -10.47 -12.27
CA VAL A 188 -0.26 -10.43 -11.76
C VAL A 188 -1.14 -11.34 -12.61
N ASP A 189 -1.75 -12.35 -12.00
CA ASP A 189 -2.61 -13.31 -12.70
C ASP A 189 -4.06 -12.82 -12.82
N GLU A 190 -4.51 -12.05 -11.83
CA GLU A 190 -5.88 -11.54 -11.75
C GLU A 190 -5.91 -10.23 -10.95
N VAL A 191 -6.89 -9.39 -11.27
CA VAL A 191 -7.25 -8.22 -10.47
C VAL A 191 -8.67 -8.39 -9.96
N VAL A 192 -8.86 -8.32 -8.64
CA VAL A 192 -10.17 -8.33 -7.98
C VAL A 192 -10.49 -6.91 -7.55
N THR A 193 -11.61 -6.39 -8.02
CA THR A 193 -12.13 -5.09 -7.57
C THR A 193 -13.01 -5.29 -6.33
N VAL A 194 -12.86 -4.41 -5.34
CA VAL A 194 -13.66 -4.43 -4.10
C VAL A 194 -14.28 -3.06 -3.88
N ASP A 195 -15.58 -3.06 -3.58
CA ASP A 195 -16.29 -1.84 -3.22
C ASP A 195 -15.83 -1.31 -1.85
N GLN A 196 -15.81 0.00 -1.71
CA GLN A 196 -15.38 0.63 -0.45
C GLN A 196 -16.28 0.26 0.75
N ALA A 197 -17.58 0.03 0.54
CA ALA A 197 -18.48 -0.39 1.61
C ALA A 197 -18.17 -1.83 2.05
N GLU A 198 -17.91 -2.73 1.11
CA GLU A 198 -17.47 -4.10 1.41
C GLU A 198 -16.12 -4.09 2.15
N ALA A 199 -15.17 -3.26 1.74
CA ALA A 199 -13.87 -3.15 2.41
C ALA A 199 -14.02 -2.71 3.88
N ILE A 200 -14.91 -1.75 4.18
CA ILE A 200 -15.21 -1.30 5.53
C ILE A 200 -15.88 -2.43 6.33
N GLU A 201 -16.89 -3.07 5.77
CA GLU A 201 -17.59 -4.19 6.41
C GLU A 201 -16.62 -5.31 6.79
N TRP A 202 -15.76 -5.73 5.86
CA TRP A 202 -14.82 -6.82 6.09
C TRP A 202 -13.74 -6.49 7.11
N ALA A 203 -13.28 -5.23 7.17
CA ALA A 203 -12.36 -4.79 8.21
C ALA A 203 -13.02 -4.84 9.60
N ARG A 204 -14.29 -4.45 9.72
CA ARG A 204 -15.08 -4.55 10.96
C ARG A 204 -15.33 -6.01 11.36
N ARG A 205 -15.71 -6.86 10.40
CA ARG A 205 -15.89 -8.31 10.64
C ARG A 205 -14.62 -8.98 11.11
N ALA A 206 -13.45 -8.61 10.56
CA ALA A 206 -12.17 -9.12 11.00
C ALA A 206 -11.89 -8.78 12.47
N ALA A 207 -12.22 -7.55 12.89
CA ALA A 207 -12.08 -7.13 14.28
C ALA A 207 -13.07 -7.87 15.20
N ASP A 208 -14.34 -7.93 14.82
CA ASP A 208 -15.44 -8.46 15.65
C ASP A 208 -15.37 -10.00 15.79
N ARG A 209 -15.00 -10.71 14.72
CA ARG A 209 -15.05 -12.18 14.70
C ARG A 209 -13.72 -12.86 14.93
N GLU A 210 -12.62 -12.21 14.51
CA GLU A 210 -11.29 -12.82 14.55
C GLU A 210 -10.32 -12.06 15.47
N GLY A 211 -10.73 -10.94 16.07
CA GLY A 211 -9.86 -10.08 16.87
C GLY A 211 -8.77 -9.38 16.04
N LEU A 212 -8.89 -9.38 14.73
CA LEU A 212 -7.94 -8.75 13.82
C LEU A 212 -8.33 -7.28 13.59
N PHE A 213 -7.80 -6.39 14.42
CA PHE A 213 -8.08 -4.95 14.35
C PHE A 213 -7.26 -4.29 13.24
N VAL A 214 -7.81 -4.25 12.02
CA VAL A 214 -7.12 -3.92 10.78
C VAL A 214 -7.69 -2.70 10.06
N GLY A 215 -6.93 -2.14 9.11
CA GLY A 215 -7.36 -0.99 8.32
C GLY A 215 -8.27 -1.35 7.14
N ILE A 216 -8.79 -0.32 6.45
CA ILE A 216 -9.77 -0.45 5.36
C ILE A 216 -9.23 -1.28 4.19
N SER A 217 -7.97 -1.06 3.78
CA SER A 217 -7.35 -1.82 2.69
C SER A 217 -7.13 -3.30 3.05
N SER A 218 -6.97 -3.61 4.34
CA SER A 218 -6.96 -5.00 4.83
C SER A 218 -8.32 -5.65 4.66
N GLY A 219 -9.39 -4.93 4.96
CA GLY A 219 -10.76 -5.38 4.70
C GLY A 219 -11.01 -5.65 3.22
N ALA A 220 -10.50 -4.80 2.32
CA ALA A 220 -10.56 -5.05 0.88
C ALA A 220 -9.81 -6.33 0.49
N ALA A 221 -8.61 -6.57 1.04
CA ALA A 221 -7.85 -7.78 0.78
C ALA A 221 -8.57 -9.03 1.31
N LEU A 222 -9.18 -8.96 2.50
CA LEU A 222 -9.97 -10.05 3.09
C LEU A 222 -11.23 -10.34 2.27
N ARG A 223 -11.92 -9.31 1.77
CA ARG A 223 -13.08 -9.51 0.88
C ARG A 223 -12.66 -10.18 -0.43
N ALA A 224 -11.56 -9.77 -1.03
CA ALA A 224 -11.01 -10.43 -2.20
C ALA A 224 -10.63 -11.89 -1.92
N ALA A 225 -10.09 -12.17 -0.72
CA ALA A 225 -9.78 -13.52 -0.28
C ALA A 225 -11.03 -14.40 -0.19
N ASP A 226 -12.13 -13.89 0.36
CA ASP A 226 -13.41 -14.58 0.41
C ASP A 226 -13.94 -14.92 -0.99
N ILE A 227 -13.91 -13.95 -1.91
CA ILE A 227 -14.30 -14.16 -3.31
C ILE A 227 -13.47 -15.28 -3.96
N VAL A 228 -12.15 -15.24 -3.77
CA VAL A 228 -11.23 -16.21 -4.39
C VAL A 228 -11.32 -17.57 -3.74
N ALA A 229 -11.39 -17.64 -2.42
CA ALA A 229 -11.48 -18.90 -1.66
C ALA A 229 -12.80 -19.65 -1.91
N SER A 230 -13.88 -18.92 -2.20
CA SER A 230 -15.20 -19.51 -2.47
C SER A 230 -15.28 -20.22 -3.82
N ARG A 231 -14.28 -20.11 -4.66
CA ARG A 231 -14.27 -20.77 -5.99
C ARG A 231 -13.93 -22.25 -5.82
N PRO A 232 -14.67 -23.16 -6.49
CA PRO A 232 -14.42 -24.60 -6.38
C PRO A 232 -12.99 -25.04 -6.70
N GLU A 233 -12.36 -24.41 -7.69
CA GLU A 233 -10.97 -24.69 -8.10
C GLU A 233 -9.92 -24.29 -7.06
N ASN A 234 -10.30 -23.49 -6.07
CA ASN A 234 -9.41 -23.03 -4.99
C ASN A 234 -9.63 -23.81 -3.70
N LYS A 235 -10.46 -24.86 -3.74
CA LYS A 235 -10.61 -25.75 -2.58
C LYS A 235 -9.26 -26.35 -2.20
N ASP A 236 -8.98 -26.37 -0.88
CA ASP A 236 -7.75 -26.88 -0.27
C ASP A 236 -6.47 -26.12 -0.66
N LYS A 237 -6.58 -24.92 -1.29
CA LYS A 237 -5.44 -24.05 -1.59
C LYS A 237 -5.00 -23.26 -0.37
N VAL A 238 -3.70 -23.08 -0.25
CA VAL A 238 -3.10 -22.19 0.76
C VAL A 238 -3.10 -20.76 0.20
N ILE A 239 -3.93 -19.91 0.78
CA ILE A 239 -4.10 -18.51 0.39
C ILE A 239 -3.47 -17.60 1.44
N VAL A 240 -2.49 -16.79 1.04
CA VAL A 240 -1.87 -15.76 1.87
C VAL A 240 -2.45 -14.41 1.52
N VAL A 241 -2.87 -13.66 2.54
CA VAL A 241 -3.46 -12.33 2.40
C VAL A 241 -2.57 -11.29 3.08
N ILE A 242 -2.20 -10.24 2.36
CA ILE A 242 -1.42 -9.14 2.94
C ILE A 242 -2.33 -8.21 3.75
N ILE A 243 -2.04 -8.06 5.02
CA ILE A 243 -2.73 -7.17 5.97
C ILE A 243 -1.79 -6.00 6.31
N PRO A 244 -1.89 -4.85 5.61
CA PRO A 244 -0.82 -3.86 5.63
C PRO A 244 -0.86 -2.87 6.81
N SER A 245 -1.96 -2.78 7.56
CA SER A 245 -2.08 -1.76 8.59
C SER A 245 -3.02 -2.12 9.73
N PHE A 246 -2.72 -1.56 10.90
CA PHE A 246 -3.50 -1.71 12.13
C PHE A 246 -4.65 -0.69 12.21
N GLY A 247 -5.77 -1.08 12.82
CA GLY A 247 -7.02 -0.33 12.85
C GLY A 247 -6.95 1.01 13.58
N GLU A 248 -6.10 1.16 14.61
CA GLU A 248 -5.94 2.43 15.35
C GLU A 248 -5.60 3.63 14.47
N ARG A 249 -5.01 3.42 13.30
CA ARG A 249 -4.71 4.49 12.33
C ARG A 249 -5.96 5.09 11.69
N TYR A 250 -7.13 4.49 11.91
CA TYR A 250 -8.39 4.80 11.22
C TYR A 250 -9.53 5.18 12.16
N LEU A 251 -9.25 5.41 13.47
CA LEU A 251 -10.29 5.67 14.47
C LEU A 251 -11.18 6.88 14.13
N SER A 252 -10.62 7.94 13.56
CA SER A 252 -11.38 9.12 13.11
C SER A 252 -11.90 9.02 11.67
N SER A 253 -11.75 7.86 11.03
CA SER A 253 -12.18 7.65 9.64
C SER A 253 -13.57 7.00 9.56
N VAL A 254 -14.08 6.87 8.33
CA VAL A 254 -15.34 6.18 8.03
C VAL A 254 -15.39 4.71 8.52
N LEU A 255 -14.23 4.12 8.83
CA LEU A 255 -14.16 2.75 9.34
C LEU A 255 -14.86 2.61 10.70
N PHE A 256 -14.74 3.62 11.57
CA PHE A 256 -15.27 3.60 12.93
C PHE A 256 -16.19 4.78 13.26
N ALA A 257 -16.65 5.53 12.24
CA ALA A 257 -17.48 6.71 12.42
C ALA A 257 -18.79 6.46 13.18
N ASP A 258 -19.29 5.23 13.15
CA ASP A 258 -20.56 4.84 13.79
C ASP A 258 -20.38 4.40 15.25
N LEU A 259 -19.13 4.27 15.73
CA LEU A 259 -18.88 3.93 17.12
C LEU A 259 -19.04 5.19 17.99
N ALA A 260 -20.17 5.26 18.70
CA ALA A 260 -20.37 6.30 19.71
C ALA A 260 -19.43 6.09 20.91
N VAL A 261 -18.83 7.18 21.40
CA VAL A 261 -18.00 7.21 22.61
C VAL A 261 -18.76 7.96 23.69
#